data_6d58765902f0aff8cad0e5f4d1403bcf
#
_entry.id   6d58765902f0aff8cad0e5f4d1403bcf
#
_cell.length_a   1.000
_cell.length_b   1.000
_cell.length_c   1.000
_cell.angle_alpha   90.00
_cell.angle_beta   90.00
_cell.angle_gamma   90.00
#
_symmetry.space_group_name_H-M   'P 1'
#
loop_
_entity.id
_entity.type
_entity.pdbx_description
1 polymer ?
#
loop_
_entity_poly.entity_id
_entity_poly.type
_entity_poly.pdbx_seq_one_letter_code
_entity_poly.pdbx_strand_id
1 'polypeptide(L)'
;MNGPTCLYDAKPEDLLPAIAARIQQDFQNLPINPATLTAQPSPNTLRGAETNIFADAHVQEFDVTILGQRVHLAATPIEYTYNYGDGTTLGPTPAAGGPLPKDRWGEKTRTSHVYQSTGDFAVSIMTSFRGTYAVNGGPNLPIPGTGQFPSPAQTLQVWRSITRNYADDCTVNPAGEGCPGWTDPGT
;
A
#
# COMPACT_ATOMS: atom_id res chain seq x y z
N MET A 1 -11.62 51.69 15.15
CA MET A 1 -11.03 50.61 15.96
C MET A 1 -12.04 49.47 15.98
N ASN A 2 -11.82 48.41 15.21
CA ASN A 2 -12.69 47.23 15.25
C ASN A 2 -12.22 46.38 16.43
N GLY A 3 -13.09 46.24 17.44
CA GLY A 3 -12.87 45.40 18.59
C GLY A 3 -12.78 43.90 18.19
N PRO A 4 -12.22 43.02 19.04
CA PRO A 4 -12.17 41.60 18.75
C PRO A 4 -13.60 41.04 18.63
N THR A 5 -13.94 40.56 17.45
CA THR A 5 -15.21 39.88 17.21
C THR A 5 -15.19 38.55 17.96
N CYS A 6 -16.05 38.38 18.96
CA CYS A 6 -16.17 37.10 19.67
C CYS A 6 -16.75 36.06 18.71
N LEU A 7 -16.05 34.96 18.53
CA LEU A 7 -16.44 33.79 17.71
C LEU A 7 -17.80 33.16 18.11
N TYR A 8 -18.34 33.51 19.28
CA TYR A 8 -19.62 33.01 19.80
C TYR A 8 -20.87 33.58 19.11
N ASP A 9 -20.73 34.69 18.36
CA ASP A 9 -21.85 35.35 17.67
C ASP A 9 -21.92 35.01 16.17
N ALA A 10 -20.94 34.25 15.64
CA ALA A 10 -20.92 33.85 14.24
C ALA A 10 -22.00 32.79 13.98
N LYS A 11 -22.85 33.02 12.99
CA LYS A 11 -23.79 31.99 12.53
C LYS A 11 -23.02 30.79 11.97
N PRO A 12 -23.56 29.55 12.08
CA PRO A 12 -22.91 28.34 11.55
C PRO A 12 -22.48 28.49 10.08
N GLU A 13 -23.23 29.18 9.26
CA GLU A 13 -22.97 29.49 7.84
C GLU A 13 -21.71 30.36 7.64
N ASP A 14 -21.42 31.25 8.59
CA ASP A 14 -20.22 32.11 8.52
C ASP A 14 -18.96 31.36 8.91
N LEU A 15 -19.09 30.22 9.61
CA LEU A 15 -17.97 29.37 10.03
C LEU A 15 -17.56 28.34 8.97
N LEU A 16 -18.44 28.01 8.02
CA LEU A 16 -18.17 26.96 7.03
C LEU A 16 -16.88 27.21 6.21
N PRO A 17 -16.61 28.44 5.71
CA PRO A 17 -15.36 28.69 4.99
C PRO A 17 -14.11 28.52 5.87
N ALA A 18 -14.19 28.96 7.14
CA ALA A 18 -13.07 28.80 8.08
C ALA A 18 -12.82 27.32 8.45
N ILE A 19 -13.90 26.55 8.64
CA ILE A 19 -13.83 25.09 8.85
C ILE A 19 -13.25 24.42 7.62
N ALA A 20 -13.72 24.73 6.40
CA ALA A 20 -13.22 24.18 5.16
C ALA A 20 -11.72 24.42 4.96
N ALA A 21 -11.26 25.68 5.18
CA ALA A 21 -9.85 26.04 5.09
C ALA A 21 -8.99 25.27 6.11
N ARG A 22 -9.49 25.12 7.33
CA ARG A 22 -8.80 24.35 8.38
C ARG A 22 -8.70 22.87 8.05
N ILE A 23 -9.80 22.26 7.59
CA ILE A 23 -9.83 20.86 7.17
C ILE A 23 -8.87 20.62 6.01
N GLN A 24 -8.88 21.48 4.98
CA GLN A 24 -7.98 21.35 3.83
C GLN A 24 -6.51 21.40 4.27
N GLN A 25 -6.17 22.28 5.21
CA GLN A 25 -4.82 22.42 5.74
C GLN A 25 -4.38 21.18 6.54
N ASP A 26 -5.29 20.63 7.35
CA ASP A 26 -4.98 19.56 8.31
C ASP A 26 -5.27 18.15 7.73
N PHE A 27 -5.85 18.03 6.54
CA PHE A 27 -6.26 16.73 5.98
C PHE A 27 -5.11 15.72 5.89
N GLN A 28 -3.90 16.18 5.53
CA GLN A 28 -2.71 15.31 5.47
C GLN A 28 -2.16 14.93 6.86
N ASN A 29 -2.58 15.62 7.90
CA ASN A 29 -2.18 15.38 9.28
C ASN A 29 -3.19 14.50 10.05
N LEU A 30 -4.30 14.10 9.40
CA LEU A 30 -5.24 13.16 10.00
C LEU A 30 -4.59 11.78 10.18
N PRO A 31 -5.00 11.01 11.18
CA PRO A 31 -4.48 9.67 11.43
C PRO A 31 -5.06 8.65 10.43
N ILE A 32 -4.94 8.95 9.14
CA ILE A 32 -5.38 8.07 8.06
C ILE A 32 -4.35 6.96 7.89
N ASN A 33 -4.80 5.71 8.01
CA ASN A 33 -3.96 4.56 7.75
C ASN A 33 -3.79 4.38 6.24
N PRO A 34 -2.55 4.24 5.73
CA PRO A 34 -2.33 3.88 4.33
C PRO A 34 -2.85 2.47 4.04
N ALA A 35 -2.89 2.10 2.76
CA ALA A 35 -3.19 0.73 2.38
C ALA A 35 -2.20 -0.25 3.00
N THR A 36 -2.70 -1.41 3.42
CA THR A 36 -1.86 -2.55 3.77
C THR A 36 -1.38 -3.21 2.48
N LEU A 37 -0.05 -3.34 2.34
CA LEU A 37 0.57 -4.04 1.22
C LEU A 37 0.63 -5.53 1.50
N THR A 38 0.30 -6.35 0.51
CA THR A 38 0.46 -7.81 0.57
C THR A 38 1.11 -8.29 -0.73
N ALA A 39 2.07 -9.21 -0.60
CA ALA A 39 2.69 -9.89 -1.73
C ALA A 39 2.35 -11.39 -1.72
N GLN A 40 2.22 -11.98 -2.90
CA GLN A 40 1.98 -13.41 -3.10
C GLN A 40 2.89 -13.94 -4.23
N PRO A 41 3.80 -14.87 -3.89
CA PRO A 41 4.13 -15.41 -2.56
C PRO A 41 4.84 -14.39 -1.67
N SER A 42 4.83 -14.61 -0.35
CA SER A 42 5.51 -13.79 0.66
C SER A 42 5.99 -14.69 1.81
N PRO A 43 7.12 -14.40 2.47
CA PRO A 43 8.05 -13.28 2.21
C PRO A 43 9.02 -13.53 1.05
N ASN A 44 8.97 -14.72 0.42
CA ASN A 44 9.92 -15.15 -0.61
C ASN A 44 9.24 -15.31 -1.96
N THR A 45 9.90 -14.86 -3.01
CA THR A 45 9.51 -15.08 -4.41
C THR A 45 10.70 -15.50 -5.26
N LEU A 46 10.48 -15.75 -6.54
CA LEU A 46 11.53 -16.18 -7.48
C LEU A 46 11.78 -15.11 -8.54
N ARG A 47 13.05 -14.94 -8.87
CA ARG A 47 13.46 -14.17 -10.03
C ARG A 47 12.80 -14.75 -11.30
N GLY A 48 12.24 -13.88 -12.11
CA GLY A 48 11.60 -14.25 -13.37
C GLY A 48 10.16 -14.77 -13.22
N ALA A 49 9.65 -14.92 -11.98
CA ALA A 49 8.26 -15.28 -11.73
C ALA A 49 7.40 -14.05 -11.45
N GLU A 50 6.12 -14.11 -11.84
CA GLU A 50 5.14 -13.09 -11.47
C GLU A 50 4.90 -13.14 -9.97
N THR A 51 5.06 -12.00 -9.32
CA THR A 51 4.74 -11.80 -7.90
C THR A 51 3.53 -10.87 -7.83
N ASN A 52 2.41 -11.38 -7.34
CA ASN A 52 1.21 -10.57 -7.16
C ASN A 52 1.38 -9.68 -5.94
N ILE A 53 1.24 -8.36 -6.14
CA ILE A 53 1.37 -7.35 -5.08
C ILE A 53 0.10 -6.51 -5.09
N PHE A 54 -0.59 -6.43 -3.96
CA PHE A 54 -1.86 -5.73 -3.90
C PHE A 54 -2.02 -4.91 -2.62
N ALA A 55 -2.92 -3.94 -2.71
CA ALA A 55 -3.27 -3.01 -1.65
C ALA A 55 -4.61 -3.39 -1.03
N ASP A 56 -4.70 -3.36 0.30
CA ASP A 56 -5.97 -3.40 1.01
C ASP A 56 -6.18 -2.06 1.73
N ALA A 57 -7.20 -1.33 1.30
CA ALA A 57 -7.58 -0.04 1.87
C ALA A 57 -9.09 0.14 1.83
N HIS A 58 -9.61 0.78 2.86
CA HIS A 58 -11.04 1.06 2.98
C HIS A 58 -11.28 2.51 3.32
N VAL A 59 -12.54 2.92 3.20
CA VAL A 59 -12.98 4.23 3.68
C VAL A 59 -12.76 4.30 5.19
N GLN A 60 -12.20 5.43 5.64
CA GLN A 60 -11.98 5.71 7.05
C GLN A 60 -12.78 6.94 7.43
N GLU A 61 -13.43 6.87 8.58
CA GLU A 61 -14.30 7.92 9.09
C GLU A 61 -13.78 8.45 10.43
N PHE A 62 -13.89 9.76 10.63
CA PHE A 62 -13.40 10.46 11.81
C PHE A 62 -14.42 11.48 12.27
N ASP A 63 -14.68 11.53 13.57
CA ASP A 63 -15.47 12.58 14.19
C ASP A 63 -14.54 13.50 14.97
N VAL A 64 -14.51 14.77 14.60
CA VAL A 64 -13.65 15.78 15.21
C VAL A 64 -14.45 17.03 15.58
N THR A 65 -13.92 17.85 16.48
CA THR A 65 -14.50 19.17 16.80
C THR A 65 -13.59 20.26 16.24
N ILE A 66 -14.11 21.05 15.34
CA ILE A 66 -13.38 22.18 14.72
C ILE A 66 -14.18 23.45 14.99
N LEU A 67 -13.55 24.45 15.59
CA LEU A 67 -14.17 25.73 15.96
C LEU A 67 -15.49 25.55 16.74
N GLY A 68 -15.53 24.56 17.64
CA GLY A 68 -16.72 24.24 18.45
C GLY A 68 -17.84 23.50 17.72
N GLN A 69 -17.67 23.18 16.43
CA GLN A 69 -18.65 22.44 15.62
C GLN A 69 -18.24 20.98 15.50
N ARG A 70 -19.21 20.07 15.50
CA ARG A 70 -18.97 18.64 15.20
C ARG A 70 -18.76 18.48 13.69
N VAL A 71 -17.65 17.90 13.30
CA VAL A 71 -17.31 17.66 11.90
C VAL A 71 -17.08 16.16 11.71
N HIS A 72 -17.87 15.55 10.85
CA HIS A 72 -17.67 14.18 10.38
C HIS A 72 -16.84 14.23 9.11
N LEU A 73 -15.74 13.48 9.09
CA LEU A 73 -14.80 13.38 7.98
C LEU A 73 -14.79 11.96 7.42
N ALA A 74 -14.80 11.80 6.11
CA ALA A 74 -14.59 10.51 5.46
C ALA A 74 -13.42 10.60 4.47
N ALA A 75 -12.47 9.66 4.57
CA ALA A 75 -11.34 9.51 3.67
C ALA A 75 -11.52 8.25 2.83
N THR A 76 -11.64 8.42 1.52
CA THR A 76 -11.86 7.33 0.55
C THR A 76 -10.59 7.12 -0.26
N PRO A 77 -10.01 5.88 -0.29
CA PRO A 77 -8.87 5.58 -1.14
C PRO A 77 -9.29 5.62 -2.62
N ILE A 78 -8.50 6.28 -3.47
CA ILE A 78 -8.83 6.48 -4.89
C ILE A 78 -7.75 5.99 -5.85
N GLU A 79 -6.48 6.09 -5.45
CA GLU A 79 -5.34 5.73 -6.29
C GLU A 79 -4.18 5.17 -5.46
N TYR A 80 -3.36 4.36 -6.13
CA TYR A 80 -2.22 3.69 -5.55
C TYR A 80 -0.99 3.90 -6.43
N THR A 81 0.17 4.11 -5.80
CA THR A 81 1.47 4.05 -6.47
C THR A 81 2.31 2.99 -5.78
N TYR A 82 2.62 1.93 -6.50
CA TYR A 82 3.44 0.81 -6.03
C TYR A 82 4.90 1.11 -6.30
N ASN A 83 5.75 0.95 -5.29
CA ASN A 83 7.19 0.93 -5.43
C ASN A 83 7.66 -0.50 -5.17
N TYR A 84 8.21 -1.16 -6.18
CA TYR A 84 8.63 -2.56 -6.10
C TYR A 84 10.01 -2.76 -5.45
N GLY A 85 10.71 -1.66 -5.14
CA GLY A 85 12.01 -1.71 -4.43
C GLY A 85 13.21 -1.96 -5.33
N ASP A 86 13.01 -2.31 -6.60
CA ASP A 86 14.05 -2.55 -7.60
C ASP A 86 14.29 -1.36 -8.54
N GLY A 87 13.74 -0.20 -8.18
CA GLY A 87 13.78 1.03 -9.00
C GLY A 87 12.58 1.17 -9.94
N THR A 88 11.70 0.17 -10.01
CA THR A 88 10.48 0.25 -10.82
C THR A 88 9.26 0.65 -9.97
N THR A 89 8.32 1.33 -10.60
CA THR A 89 7.07 1.78 -9.98
C THR A 89 5.90 1.54 -10.91
N LEU A 90 4.71 1.38 -10.33
CA LEU A 90 3.44 1.35 -11.04
C LEU A 90 2.51 2.39 -10.44
N GLY A 91 1.97 3.27 -11.24
CA GLY A 91 0.96 4.25 -10.81
C GLY A 91 1.30 5.69 -11.15
N PRO A 92 0.41 6.62 -10.73
CA PRO A 92 -0.81 6.37 -9.96
C PRO A 92 -1.84 5.55 -10.76
N THR A 93 -2.50 4.61 -10.09
CA THR A 93 -3.51 3.72 -10.67
C THR A 93 -4.67 3.51 -9.69
N PRO A 94 -5.92 3.42 -10.16
CA PRO A 94 -7.05 3.04 -9.30
C PRO A 94 -7.05 1.53 -8.97
N ALA A 95 -6.15 0.74 -9.56
CA ALA A 95 -6.09 -0.70 -9.34
C ALA A 95 -5.44 -1.02 -8.00
N ALA A 96 -6.26 -1.42 -7.02
CA ALA A 96 -5.77 -1.94 -5.74
C ALA A 96 -5.20 -3.36 -5.87
N GLY A 97 -5.54 -4.10 -6.92
CA GLY A 97 -5.26 -5.52 -7.02
C GLY A 97 -6.15 -6.35 -6.09
N GLY A 98 -5.73 -7.56 -5.82
CA GLY A 98 -6.45 -8.47 -4.91
C GLY A 98 -5.73 -9.81 -4.76
N PRO A 99 -6.12 -10.62 -3.77
CA PRO A 99 -5.50 -11.91 -3.52
C PRO A 99 -5.80 -12.91 -4.64
N LEU A 100 -4.82 -13.74 -4.96
CA LEU A 100 -4.96 -14.90 -5.82
C LEU A 100 -5.04 -16.17 -4.95
N PRO A 101 -5.88 -17.17 -5.31
CA PRO A 101 -5.83 -18.48 -4.74
C PRO A 101 -4.47 -19.15 -5.06
N LYS A 102 -4.02 -20.10 -4.24
CA LYS A 102 -2.66 -20.66 -4.33
C LYS A 102 -2.35 -21.34 -5.67
N ASP A 103 -3.33 -21.98 -6.26
CA ASP A 103 -3.24 -22.63 -7.57
C ASP A 103 -3.07 -21.66 -8.75
N ARG A 104 -3.29 -20.37 -8.50
CA ARG A 104 -3.14 -19.29 -9.48
C ARG A 104 -1.93 -18.37 -9.19
N TRP A 105 -1.11 -18.71 -8.22
CA TRP A 105 0.12 -17.96 -7.97
C TRP A 105 1.06 -18.07 -9.18
N GLY A 106 1.64 -16.95 -9.57
CA GLY A 106 2.44 -16.82 -10.78
C GLY A 106 1.65 -16.34 -11.99
N GLU A 107 0.34 -16.13 -11.89
CA GLU A 107 -0.42 -15.47 -12.92
C GLU A 107 -0.17 -13.96 -12.90
N LYS A 108 -0.13 -13.37 -14.09
CA LYS A 108 -0.01 -11.93 -14.24
C LYS A 108 -1.29 -11.22 -13.84
N THR A 109 -1.19 -10.24 -12.95
CA THR A 109 -2.26 -9.34 -12.54
C THR A 109 -1.96 -7.91 -12.98
N ARG A 110 -2.88 -6.96 -12.69
CA ARG A 110 -2.64 -5.54 -12.97
C ARG A 110 -1.54 -4.93 -12.12
N THR A 111 -1.24 -5.52 -10.98
CA THR A 111 -0.31 -5.01 -9.96
C THR A 111 0.82 -5.99 -9.67
N SER A 112 0.91 -7.10 -10.41
CA SER A 112 2.03 -8.04 -10.29
C SER A 112 3.31 -7.45 -10.88
N HIS A 113 4.45 -7.95 -10.39
CA HIS A 113 5.78 -7.55 -10.82
C HIS A 113 6.70 -8.75 -10.98
N VAL A 114 7.63 -8.68 -11.95
CA VAL A 114 8.64 -9.69 -12.23
C VAL A 114 10.02 -9.13 -11.91
N TYR A 115 10.62 -9.60 -10.83
CA TYR A 115 11.98 -9.21 -10.44
C TYR A 115 13.03 -9.83 -11.36
N GLN A 116 13.97 -9.03 -11.86
CA GLN A 116 15.03 -9.46 -12.78
C GLN A 116 16.32 -9.88 -12.05
N SER A 117 16.45 -9.54 -10.78
CA SER A 117 17.61 -9.83 -9.95
C SER A 117 17.20 -10.50 -8.64
N THR A 118 18.09 -11.27 -8.03
CA THR A 118 17.96 -11.77 -6.67
C THR A 118 18.35 -10.71 -5.67
N GLY A 119 17.76 -10.75 -4.47
CA GLY A 119 18.07 -9.81 -3.39
C GLY A 119 16.87 -9.53 -2.51
N ASP A 120 17.04 -8.61 -1.57
CA ASP A 120 16.02 -8.11 -0.66
C ASP A 120 15.52 -6.77 -1.18
N PHE A 121 14.23 -6.69 -1.49
CA PHE A 121 13.60 -5.50 -2.04
C PHE A 121 12.60 -4.90 -1.05
N ALA A 122 12.73 -3.58 -0.81
CA ALA A 122 11.82 -2.83 0.06
C ALA A 122 10.60 -2.37 -0.72
N VAL A 123 9.52 -3.14 -0.64
CA VAL A 123 8.27 -2.88 -1.37
C VAL A 123 7.36 -1.98 -0.54
N SER A 124 6.78 -0.95 -1.15
CA SER A 124 5.87 -0.01 -0.47
C SER A 124 4.78 0.50 -1.39
N ILE A 125 3.72 1.06 -0.81
CA ILE A 125 2.60 1.68 -1.54
C ILE A 125 2.39 3.10 -1.02
N MET A 126 2.20 4.05 -1.93
CA MET A 126 1.61 5.35 -1.65
C MET A 126 0.11 5.27 -1.97
N THR A 127 -0.75 5.53 -0.99
CA THR A 127 -2.20 5.57 -1.18
C THR A 127 -2.68 7.01 -1.22
N SER A 128 -3.42 7.38 -2.26
CA SER A 128 -4.07 8.68 -2.38
C SER A 128 -5.52 8.59 -1.91
N PHE A 129 -5.90 9.45 -0.98
CA PHE A 129 -7.26 9.53 -0.45
C PHE A 129 -7.93 10.84 -0.87
N ARG A 130 -9.22 10.72 -1.19
CA ARG A 130 -10.12 11.88 -1.33
C ARG A 130 -10.93 12.02 -0.05
N GLY A 131 -11.01 13.26 0.47
CA GLY A 131 -11.78 13.57 1.66
C GLY A 131 -13.16 14.16 1.35
N THR A 132 -14.11 13.88 2.23
CA THR A 132 -15.37 14.63 2.36
C THR A 132 -15.60 14.98 3.82
N TYR A 133 -16.38 16.01 4.08
CA TYR A 133 -16.73 16.41 5.44
C TYR A 133 -18.20 16.87 5.54
N ALA A 134 -18.79 16.68 6.71
CA ALA A 134 -20.12 17.19 7.06
C ALA A 134 -20.06 17.90 8.41
N VAL A 135 -20.68 19.07 8.53
CA VAL A 135 -20.73 19.85 9.77
C VAL A 135 -22.10 19.70 10.42
N ASN A 136 -22.13 19.29 11.70
CA ASN A 136 -23.34 19.11 12.50
C ASN A 136 -24.44 18.24 11.86
N GLY A 137 -24.04 17.22 11.09
CA GLY A 137 -24.98 16.35 10.37
C GLY A 137 -25.59 16.96 9.11
N GLY A 138 -25.00 18.05 8.61
CA GLY A 138 -25.35 18.65 7.32
C GLY A 138 -24.90 17.82 6.11
N PRO A 139 -24.99 18.38 4.89
CA PRO A 139 -24.59 17.68 3.68
C PRO A 139 -23.08 17.41 3.64
N ASN A 140 -22.69 16.31 2.97
CA ASN A 140 -21.30 16.01 2.71
C ASN A 140 -20.73 16.97 1.66
N LEU A 141 -19.65 17.65 2.01
CA LEU A 141 -18.90 18.59 1.16
C LEU A 141 -17.53 17.98 0.82
N PRO A 142 -17.01 18.17 -0.40
CA PRO A 142 -15.70 17.67 -0.78
C PRO A 142 -14.59 18.48 -0.12
N ILE A 143 -13.51 17.82 0.29
CA ILE A 143 -12.25 18.46 0.65
C ILE A 143 -11.45 18.63 -0.65
N PRO A 144 -11.03 19.86 -1.02
CA PRO A 144 -10.22 20.07 -2.22
C PRO A 144 -8.88 19.35 -2.14
N GLY A 145 -8.48 18.72 -3.27
CA GLY A 145 -7.22 18.00 -3.38
C GLY A 145 -7.30 16.56 -2.88
N THR A 146 -6.14 15.95 -2.65
CA THR A 146 -5.96 14.58 -2.16
C THR A 146 -4.87 14.54 -1.08
N GLY A 147 -5.03 13.65 -0.10
CA GLY A 147 -3.97 13.31 0.85
C GLY A 147 -3.19 12.08 0.36
N GLN A 148 -1.88 12.08 0.55
CA GLN A 148 -1.00 10.97 0.20
C GLN A 148 -0.40 10.34 1.45
N PHE A 149 -0.60 9.03 1.61
CA PHE A 149 -0.21 8.30 2.81
C PHE A 149 0.64 7.07 2.41
N PRO A 150 1.94 7.08 2.74
CA PRO A 150 2.83 5.96 2.44
C PRO A 150 2.64 4.81 3.42
N SER A 151 2.63 3.58 2.92
CA SER A 151 2.73 2.40 3.78
C SER A 151 4.15 2.23 4.32
N PRO A 152 4.32 1.54 5.46
CA PRO A 152 5.61 0.99 5.81
C PRO A 152 6.14 0.09 4.69
N ALA A 153 7.45 0.15 4.43
CA ALA A 153 8.08 -0.75 3.49
C ALA A 153 8.14 -2.18 4.07
N GLN A 154 7.87 -3.18 3.22
CA GLN A 154 8.00 -4.60 3.55
C GLN A 154 9.14 -5.19 2.73
N THR A 155 10.00 -6.00 3.36
CA THR A 155 11.07 -6.70 2.67
C THR A 155 10.51 -7.93 1.97
N LEU A 156 10.73 -8.01 0.66
CA LEU A 156 10.46 -9.17 -0.17
C LEU A 156 11.78 -9.77 -0.64
N GLN A 157 12.00 -11.05 -0.35
CA GLN A 157 13.22 -11.76 -0.70
C GLN A 157 13.04 -12.45 -2.05
N VAL A 158 13.90 -12.10 -3.01
CA VAL A 158 13.86 -12.69 -4.36
C VAL A 158 15.00 -13.68 -4.53
N TRP A 159 14.66 -14.93 -4.71
CA TRP A 159 15.57 -16.07 -4.86
C TRP A 159 15.68 -16.51 -6.31
N ARG A 160 16.67 -17.32 -6.61
CA ARG A 160 16.77 -18.05 -7.88
C ARG A 160 16.49 -19.54 -7.65
N SER A 161 15.82 -20.18 -8.58
CA SER A 161 15.77 -21.63 -8.65
C SER A 161 16.90 -22.15 -9.51
N ILE A 162 17.56 -23.20 -9.06
CA ILE A 162 18.56 -23.94 -9.82
C ILE A 162 18.08 -25.36 -9.93
N THR A 163 17.78 -25.80 -11.16
CA THR A 163 17.47 -27.21 -11.43
C THR A 163 18.71 -27.86 -11.98
N ARG A 164 19.09 -28.97 -11.37
CA ARG A 164 20.20 -29.82 -11.84
C ARG A 164 19.63 -31.17 -12.25
N ASN A 165 20.02 -31.63 -13.43
CA ASN A 165 19.69 -32.99 -13.91
C ASN A 165 20.89 -33.87 -13.64
N TYR A 166 20.65 -34.99 -12.98
CA TYR A 166 21.69 -35.99 -12.71
C TYR A 166 21.50 -37.17 -13.67
N ALA A 167 22.60 -37.67 -14.25
CA ALA A 167 22.58 -38.74 -15.23
C ALA A 167 22.27 -40.10 -14.61
N ASP A 168 22.70 -40.29 -13.35
CA ASP A 168 22.55 -41.56 -12.61
C ASP A 168 21.70 -41.36 -11.36
N ASP A 169 20.98 -42.38 -10.96
CA ASP A 169 20.31 -42.38 -9.66
C ASP A 169 21.30 -42.75 -8.53
N CYS A 170 20.91 -42.49 -7.28
CA CYS A 170 21.76 -42.73 -6.12
C CYS A 170 22.03 -44.20 -5.83
N THR A 171 21.36 -45.14 -6.49
CA THR A 171 21.62 -46.59 -6.39
C THR A 171 22.75 -46.99 -7.32
N VAL A 172 22.89 -46.29 -8.45
CA VAL A 172 23.95 -46.51 -9.44
C VAL A 172 25.21 -45.75 -9.08
N ASN A 173 25.06 -44.50 -8.62
CA ASN A 173 26.17 -43.65 -8.21
C ASN A 173 25.90 -42.99 -6.84
N PRO A 174 26.11 -43.71 -5.72
CA PRO A 174 25.84 -43.19 -4.38
C PRO A 174 26.63 -41.91 -4.01
N ALA A 175 27.79 -41.68 -4.65
CA ALA A 175 28.62 -40.48 -4.46
C ALA A 175 28.31 -39.37 -5.46
N GLY A 176 27.28 -39.55 -6.28
CA GLY A 176 26.86 -38.56 -7.27
C GLY A 176 26.29 -37.30 -6.61
N GLU A 177 26.48 -36.15 -7.26
CA GLU A 177 25.90 -34.88 -6.81
C GLU A 177 24.36 -35.01 -6.68
N GLY A 178 23.84 -34.61 -5.52
CA GLY A 178 22.41 -34.76 -5.19
C GLY A 178 22.03 -35.98 -4.40
N CYS A 179 22.95 -36.91 -4.19
CA CYS A 179 22.72 -38.11 -3.35
C CYS A 179 23.00 -37.79 -1.86
N PRO A 180 22.37 -38.54 -0.90
CA PRO A 180 22.51 -38.25 0.54
C PRO A 180 23.95 -38.31 1.07
N GLY A 181 24.87 -38.99 0.38
CA GLY A 181 26.29 -39.09 0.75
C GLY A 181 27.22 -38.14 0.00
N TRP A 182 26.72 -37.29 -0.87
CA TRP A 182 27.53 -36.37 -1.63
C TRP A 182 28.02 -35.18 -0.78
N THR A 183 29.30 -34.85 -0.89
CA THR A 183 29.91 -33.67 -0.30
C THR A 183 30.42 -32.77 -1.41
N ASP A 184 30.13 -31.47 -1.32
CA ASP A 184 30.58 -30.49 -2.31
C ASP A 184 32.15 -30.43 -2.29
N PRO A 185 32.84 -30.73 -3.38
CA PRO A 185 34.31 -30.66 -3.43
C PRO A 185 34.83 -29.21 -3.45
N GLY A 186 33.95 -28.19 -3.47
CA GLY A 186 34.31 -26.79 -3.57
C GLY A 186 34.13 -25.96 -2.28
N THR A 187 33.92 -26.58 -1.11
CA THR A 187 33.87 -25.90 0.20
C THR A 187 35.14 -26.08 1.00
#